data_a3876555e146a425f955857c6ffa5c5a
#
_entry.id   a3876555e146a425f955857c6ffa5c5a
#
_cell.length_a   1.000
_cell.length_b   1.000
_cell.length_c   1.000
_cell.angle_alpha   90.00
_cell.angle_beta   90.00
_cell.angle_gamma   90.00
#
_symmetry.space_group_name_H-M   'P 1'
#
loop_
_entity.id
_entity.type
_entity.pdbx_description
1 polymer ?
#
loop_
_entity_poly.entity_id
_entity_poly.type
_entity_poly.pdbx_seq_one_letter_code
_entity_poly.pdbx_strand_id
1 'polypeptide(L)'
;MEIQKYNLSCIADRAYSMGFVLLQACNTRYIRPYGKLMQHQISYAIKNEKGKIDNYAKFVDQLEETLLDVQSAKIGLEPAELKLKTMNEWWLIGKYAKENNCVDDIADVFCSHKMTTSNYTENIGPYTFVYSNCPLISDPIDVYLVK
;
A
#
# COMPACT_ATOMS: atom_id res chain seq x y z
N MET A 1 3.54 -12.79 8.77
CA MET A 1 4.35 -11.53 8.71
C MET A 1 4.50 -10.97 10.12
N GLU A 2 5.62 -10.32 10.44
CA GLU A 2 5.83 -9.72 11.77
C GLU A 2 4.80 -8.65 12.13
N ILE A 3 4.30 -7.93 11.15
CA ILE A 3 3.25 -6.89 11.30
C ILE A 3 1.98 -7.43 12.00
N GLN A 4 1.63 -8.69 11.78
CA GLN A 4 0.44 -9.31 12.40
C GLN A 4 0.55 -9.50 13.92
N LYS A 5 1.74 -9.39 14.50
CA LYS A 5 1.94 -9.41 15.97
C LYS A 5 1.42 -8.13 16.64
N TYR A 6 1.27 -7.05 15.90
CA TYR A 6 0.74 -5.79 16.37
C TYR A 6 -0.72 -5.69 15.95
N ASN A 7 -1.62 -5.35 16.86
CA ASN A 7 -3.03 -5.13 16.52
C ASN A 7 -3.19 -3.82 15.75
N LEU A 8 -2.92 -3.87 14.43
CA LEU A 8 -2.90 -2.70 13.57
C LEU A 8 -4.23 -2.53 12.83
N SER A 9 -4.77 -1.31 12.91
CA SER A 9 -5.83 -0.85 12.03
C SER A 9 -5.22 0.04 10.95
N CYS A 10 -5.47 -0.29 9.69
CA CYS A 10 -4.94 0.42 8.54
C CYS A 10 -6.05 1.07 7.73
N ILE A 11 -5.80 2.28 7.26
CA ILE A 11 -6.72 3.02 6.40
C ILE A 11 -6.02 3.35 5.10
N ALA A 12 -6.61 2.93 3.98
CA ALA A 12 -6.10 3.20 2.65
C ALA A 12 -6.83 4.39 2.01
N ASP A 13 -6.07 5.36 1.52
CA ASP A 13 -6.51 6.29 0.48
C ASP A 13 -6.07 5.78 -0.90
N ARG A 14 -4.82 5.36 -0.99
CA ARG A 14 -4.22 4.69 -2.15
C ARG A 14 -3.30 3.58 -1.66
N ALA A 15 -3.58 2.34 -2.05
CA ALA A 15 -2.72 1.21 -1.73
C ALA A 15 -2.53 0.33 -2.98
N TYR A 16 -1.38 0.49 -3.63
CA TYR A 16 -1.04 -0.17 -4.88
C TYR A 16 0.10 -1.14 -4.69
N SER A 17 0.07 -2.27 -5.41
CA SER A 17 1.18 -3.24 -5.44
C SER A 17 1.56 -3.69 -4.02
N MET A 18 2.78 -3.42 -3.56
CA MET A 18 3.22 -3.74 -2.19
C MET A 18 2.38 -3.03 -1.11
N GLY A 19 1.83 -1.83 -1.39
CA GLY A 19 0.90 -1.15 -0.49
C GLY A 19 -0.39 -1.94 -0.27
N PHE A 20 -0.90 -2.64 -1.31
CA PHE A 20 -2.03 -3.56 -1.19
C PHE A 20 -1.66 -4.75 -0.28
N VAL A 21 -0.47 -5.34 -0.46
CA VAL A 21 0.02 -6.44 0.39
C VAL A 21 0.11 -6.02 1.86
N LEU A 22 0.65 -4.83 2.13
CA LEU A 22 0.74 -4.28 3.49
C LEU A 22 -0.65 -4.08 4.11
N LEU A 23 -1.62 -3.59 3.34
CA LEU A 23 -3.00 -3.46 3.79
C LEU A 23 -3.58 -4.83 4.20
N GLN A 24 -3.32 -5.90 3.41
CA GLN A 24 -3.80 -7.24 3.75
C GLN A 24 -3.11 -7.83 4.99
N ALA A 25 -1.97 -7.31 5.40
CA ALA A 25 -1.29 -7.71 6.62
C ALA A 25 -1.89 -7.10 7.91
N CYS A 26 -2.74 -6.06 7.79
CA CYS A 26 -3.36 -5.40 8.93
C CYS A 26 -4.50 -6.22 9.53
N ASN A 27 -4.71 -6.09 10.85
CA ASN A 27 -5.79 -6.79 11.55
C ASN A 27 -7.16 -6.26 11.10
N THR A 28 -7.31 -4.94 11.08
CA THR A 28 -8.51 -4.25 10.58
C THR A 28 -8.12 -3.34 9.42
N ARG A 29 -8.87 -3.44 8.33
CA ARG A 29 -8.57 -2.75 7.07
C ARG A 29 -9.72 -1.82 6.70
N TYR A 30 -9.43 -0.55 6.55
CA TYR A 30 -10.37 0.45 6.10
C TYR A 30 -9.95 1.05 4.76
N ILE A 31 -10.92 1.56 4.01
CA ILE A 31 -10.68 2.38 2.82
C ILE A 31 -11.52 3.66 2.91
N ARG A 32 -11.00 4.76 2.36
CA ARG A 32 -11.82 5.97 2.19
C ARG A 32 -12.88 5.76 1.10
N PRO A 33 -14.01 6.50 1.09
CA PRO A 33 -15.10 6.32 0.11
C PRO A 33 -14.64 6.31 -1.36
N TYR A 34 -13.63 7.13 -1.69
CA TYR A 34 -13.02 7.21 -3.02
C TYR A 34 -11.58 6.68 -3.05
N GLY A 35 -11.17 6.01 -2.00
CA GLY A 35 -9.85 5.37 -1.93
C GLY A 35 -9.71 4.30 -3.00
N LYS A 36 -8.48 4.07 -3.45
CA LYS A 36 -8.17 3.18 -4.57
C LYS A 36 -7.20 2.11 -4.14
N LEU A 37 -7.50 0.88 -4.53
CA LEU A 37 -6.58 -0.24 -4.40
C LEU A 37 -6.18 -0.74 -5.78
N MET A 38 -4.97 -1.24 -5.90
CA MET A 38 -4.53 -1.96 -7.09
C MET A 38 -3.56 -3.07 -6.70
N GLN A 39 -3.78 -4.24 -7.27
CA GLN A 39 -2.84 -5.36 -7.17
C GLN A 39 -2.53 -5.92 -8.54
N HIS A 40 -1.28 -6.31 -8.72
CA HIS A 40 -0.76 -6.90 -9.96
C HIS A 40 0.26 -7.99 -9.66
N GLN A 41 0.64 -8.75 -10.68
CA GLN A 41 1.74 -9.71 -10.62
C GLN A 41 3.07 -9.02 -10.29
N ILE A 42 4.02 -9.77 -9.76
CA ILE A 42 5.38 -9.26 -9.61
C ILE A 42 5.95 -8.96 -10.99
N SER A 43 6.42 -7.73 -11.17
CA SER A 43 7.19 -7.34 -12.35
C SER A 43 8.65 -7.09 -11.98
N TYR A 44 9.56 -7.61 -12.76
CA TYR A 44 10.99 -7.39 -12.55
C TYR A 44 11.76 -7.35 -13.87
N ALA A 45 12.89 -6.68 -13.86
CA ALA A 45 13.86 -6.70 -14.94
C ALA A 45 15.23 -7.05 -14.37
N ILE A 46 15.91 -8.01 -14.99
CA ILE A 46 17.23 -8.45 -14.57
C ILE A 46 18.15 -8.61 -15.78
N LYS A 47 19.38 -8.13 -15.65
CA LYS A 47 20.44 -8.36 -16.61
C LYS A 47 21.65 -8.93 -15.86
N ASN A 48 21.94 -10.23 -16.08
CA ASN A 48 23.03 -10.92 -15.42
C ASN A 48 23.43 -12.16 -16.22
N GLU A 49 24.36 -12.94 -15.69
CA GLU A 49 24.71 -14.26 -16.21
C GLU A 49 23.51 -15.23 -16.11
N LYS A 50 23.37 -16.14 -17.09
CA LYS A 50 22.23 -17.05 -17.19
C LYS A 50 21.91 -17.78 -15.88
N GLY A 51 22.89 -18.36 -15.22
CA GLY A 51 22.68 -19.11 -13.97
C GLY A 51 22.15 -18.25 -12.83
N LYS A 52 22.56 -16.98 -12.76
CA LYS A 52 22.05 -16.03 -11.77
C LYS A 52 20.62 -15.61 -12.09
N ILE A 53 20.28 -15.45 -13.38
CA ILE A 53 18.91 -15.14 -13.83
C ILE A 53 17.97 -16.29 -13.46
N ASP A 54 18.36 -17.53 -13.77
CA ASP A 54 17.55 -18.73 -13.47
C ASP A 54 17.31 -18.89 -11.96
N ASN A 55 18.31 -18.64 -11.13
CA ASN A 55 18.16 -18.69 -9.66
C ASN A 55 17.28 -17.56 -9.13
N TYR A 56 17.41 -16.36 -9.67
CA TYR A 56 16.58 -15.24 -9.27
C TYR A 56 15.11 -15.42 -9.68
N ALA A 57 14.84 -15.96 -10.86
CA ALA A 57 13.50 -16.30 -11.30
C ALA A 57 12.82 -17.27 -10.32
N LYS A 58 13.51 -18.34 -9.90
CA LYS A 58 12.98 -19.27 -8.87
C LYS A 58 12.69 -18.59 -7.53
N PHE A 59 13.52 -17.65 -7.12
CA PHE A 59 13.26 -16.86 -5.91
C PHE A 59 12.00 -16.00 -6.06
N VAL A 60 11.83 -15.35 -7.23
CA VAL A 60 10.63 -14.53 -7.51
C VAL A 60 9.37 -15.38 -7.51
N ASP A 61 9.41 -16.59 -8.08
CA ASP A 61 8.28 -17.53 -8.04
C ASP A 61 7.89 -17.88 -6.59
N GLN A 62 8.85 -18.20 -5.73
CA GLN A 62 8.61 -18.48 -4.31
C GLN A 62 8.06 -17.26 -3.56
N LEU A 63 8.54 -16.07 -3.90
CA LEU A 63 8.03 -14.82 -3.33
C LEU A 63 6.58 -14.58 -3.76
N GLU A 64 6.25 -14.77 -5.04
CA GLU A 64 4.90 -14.63 -5.56
C GLU A 64 3.93 -15.57 -4.84
N GLU A 65 4.26 -16.86 -4.71
CA GLU A 65 3.46 -17.84 -3.96
C GLU A 65 3.22 -17.39 -2.52
N THR A 66 4.28 -16.99 -1.81
CA THR A 66 4.17 -16.51 -0.42
C THR A 66 3.25 -15.30 -0.29
N LEU A 67 3.36 -14.33 -1.22
CA LEU A 67 2.52 -13.13 -1.20
C LEU A 67 1.07 -13.44 -1.59
N LEU A 68 0.84 -14.37 -2.52
CA LEU A 68 -0.50 -14.84 -2.88
C LEU A 68 -1.18 -15.51 -1.69
N ASP A 69 -0.49 -16.40 -0.98
CA ASP A 69 -1.04 -17.09 0.18
C ASP A 69 -1.48 -16.13 1.28
N VAL A 70 -0.63 -15.14 1.62
CA VAL A 70 -0.96 -14.14 2.65
C VAL A 70 -2.18 -13.32 2.26
N GLN A 71 -2.26 -12.88 1.01
CA GLN A 71 -3.35 -12.05 0.52
C GLN A 71 -4.65 -12.84 0.36
N SER A 72 -4.58 -14.02 -0.27
CA SER A 72 -5.75 -14.87 -0.51
C SER A 72 -6.40 -15.33 0.80
N ALA A 73 -5.60 -15.73 1.78
CA ALA A 73 -6.09 -16.08 3.12
C ALA A 73 -6.82 -14.92 3.81
N LYS A 74 -6.33 -13.68 3.66
CA LYS A 74 -6.96 -12.50 4.27
C LYS A 74 -8.22 -12.05 3.53
N ILE A 75 -8.27 -12.20 2.20
CA ILE A 75 -9.40 -11.82 1.34
C ILE A 75 -10.46 -12.92 1.32
N GLY A 76 -10.07 -14.17 1.56
CA GLY A 76 -10.97 -15.33 1.48
C GLY A 76 -11.15 -15.85 0.05
N LEU A 77 -10.10 -15.73 -0.78
CA LEU A 77 -10.04 -16.28 -2.13
C LEU A 77 -9.06 -17.46 -2.17
N GLU A 78 -9.24 -18.35 -3.14
CA GLU A 78 -8.19 -19.31 -3.49
C GLU A 78 -7.00 -18.59 -4.16
N PRO A 79 -5.74 -18.99 -3.88
CA PRO A 79 -4.56 -18.35 -4.48
C PRO A 79 -4.60 -18.28 -6.00
N ALA A 80 -5.11 -19.32 -6.66
CA ALA A 80 -5.26 -19.36 -8.10
C ALA A 80 -6.27 -18.32 -8.62
N GLU A 81 -7.36 -18.07 -7.88
CA GLU A 81 -8.35 -17.07 -8.23
C GLU A 81 -7.77 -15.66 -8.09
N LEU A 82 -7.05 -15.39 -6.99
CA LEU A 82 -6.37 -14.12 -6.79
C LEU A 82 -5.34 -13.87 -7.90
N LYS A 83 -4.56 -14.90 -8.27
CA LYS A 83 -3.59 -14.83 -9.37
C LYS A 83 -4.26 -14.43 -10.69
N LEU A 84 -5.41 -14.99 -11.02
CA LEU A 84 -6.16 -14.61 -12.22
C LEU A 84 -6.66 -13.16 -12.19
N LYS A 85 -7.15 -12.69 -11.04
CA LYS A 85 -7.61 -11.28 -10.88
C LYS A 85 -6.45 -10.29 -11.08
N THR A 86 -5.26 -10.63 -10.59
CA THR A 86 -4.08 -9.73 -10.61
C THR A 86 -3.28 -9.79 -11.91
N MET A 87 -3.62 -10.72 -12.82
CA MET A 87 -2.89 -10.91 -14.09
C MET A 87 -2.86 -9.66 -14.97
N ASN A 88 -3.94 -8.86 -14.97
CA ASN A 88 -4.09 -7.65 -15.76
C ASN A 88 -4.39 -6.41 -14.88
N GLU A 89 -3.79 -6.34 -13.71
CA GLU A 89 -4.04 -5.30 -12.71
C GLU A 89 -5.49 -5.30 -12.18
N TRP A 90 -5.66 -5.67 -10.95
CA TRP A 90 -6.96 -5.66 -10.28
C TRP A 90 -7.19 -4.34 -9.56
N TRP A 91 -7.98 -3.46 -10.18
CA TRP A 91 -8.32 -2.14 -9.64
C TRP A 91 -9.64 -2.16 -8.89
N LEU A 92 -9.66 -1.58 -7.70
CA LEU A 92 -10.83 -1.46 -6.83
C LEU A 92 -10.92 -0.05 -6.27
N ILE A 93 -12.14 0.44 -6.08
CA ILE A 93 -12.40 1.75 -5.46
C ILE A 93 -13.47 1.60 -4.37
N GLY A 94 -13.26 2.23 -3.20
CA GLY A 94 -14.25 2.38 -2.14
C GLY A 94 -15.07 1.13 -1.88
N LYS A 95 -16.36 1.19 -2.20
CA LYS A 95 -17.31 0.10 -1.96
C LYS A 95 -16.92 -1.23 -2.63
N TYR A 96 -16.33 -1.19 -3.83
CA TYR A 96 -15.91 -2.40 -4.53
C TYR A 96 -14.77 -3.12 -3.83
N ALA A 97 -13.91 -2.39 -3.11
CA ALA A 97 -12.88 -3.00 -2.27
C ALA A 97 -13.51 -3.77 -1.09
N LYS A 98 -14.58 -3.24 -0.50
CA LYS A 98 -15.34 -3.92 0.55
C LYS A 98 -16.13 -5.11 0.02
N GLU A 99 -16.83 -4.97 -1.10
CA GLU A 99 -17.60 -6.03 -1.75
C GLU A 99 -16.72 -7.24 -2.14
N ASN A 100 -15.44 -7.00 -2.44
CA ASN A 100 -14.46 -8.04 -2.73
C ASN A 100 -13.62 -8.45 -1.50
N ASN A 101 -14.03 -8.09 -0.29
CA ASN A 101 -13.36 -8.41 0.97
C ASN A 101 -11.87 -7.99 1.03
N CYS A 102 -11.46 -7.00 0.22
CA CYS A 102 -10.11 -6.43 0.28
C CYS A 102 -9.95 -5.44 1.44
N VAL A 103 -11.05 -4.99 2.03
CA VAL A 103 -11.12 -4.19 3.26
C VAL A 103 -12.33 -4.61 4.08
N ASP A 104 -12.28 -4.33 5.38
CA ASP A 104 -13.34 -4.71 6.31
C ASP A 104 -14.46 -3.67 6.33
N ASP A 105 -14.13 -2.36 6.16
CA ASP A 105 -15.14 -1.31 6.07
C ASP A 105 -14.62 -0.05 5.33
N ILE A 106 -15.58 0.84 5.04
CA ILE A 106 -15.34 2.18 4.50
C ILE A 106 -15.34 3.17 5.66
N ALA A 107 -14.34 4.03 5.75
CA ALA A 107 -14.23 5.01 6.80
C ALA A 107 -13.86 6.39 6.28
N ASP A 108 -14.51 7.42 6.76
CA ASP A 108 -14.04 8.79 6.60
C ASP A 108 -12.98 9.09 7.65
N VAL A 109 -11.91 9.74 7.20
CA VAL A 109 -10.77 10.09 8.04
C VAL A 109 -10.63 11.59 8.08
N PHE A 110 -10.59 12.14 9.27
CA PHE A 110 -10.41 13.55 9.52
C PHE A 110 -9.21 13.78 10.43
N CYS A 111 -8.38 14.71 10.08
CA CYS A 111 -7.35 15.17 11.00
C CYS A 111 -7.99 15.99 12.13
N SER A 112 -7.49 15.80 13.34
CA SER A 112 -7.87 16.65 14.46
C SER A 112 -7.49 18.10 14.20
N HIS A 113 -8.18 19.06 14.83
CA HIS A 113 -7.85 20.48 14.69
C HIS A 113 -6.38 20.78 15.03
N LYS A 114 -5.85 20.14 16.07
CA LYS A 114 -4.43 20.29 16.45
C LYS A 114 -3.48 19.88 15.32
N MET A 115 -3.79 18.83 14.58
CA MET A 115 -2.95 18.36 13.47
C MET A 115 -3.06 19.28 12.25
N THR A 116 -4.24 19.83 11.98
CA THR A 116 -4.44 20.74 10.84
C THR A 116 -3.85 22.14 11.06
N THR A 117 -3.65 22.55 12.32
CA THR A 117 -3.10 23.87 12.68
C THR A 117 -1.63 23.84 13.06
N SER A 118 -1.00 22.66 13.12
CA SER A 118 0.43 22.50 13.41
C SER A 118 1.20 22.00 12.19
N ASN A 119 2.44 22.45 12.08
CA ASN A 119 3.32 22.15 10.96
C ASN A 119 4.67 21.66 11.45
N TYR A 120 5.41 20.98 10.58
CA TYR A 120 6.82 20.66 10.75
C TYR A 120 7.60 21.07 9.49
N THR A 121 8.91 21.17 9.61
CA THR A 121 9.77 21.60 8.51
C THR A 121 10.84 20.56 8.22
N GLU A 122 11.16 20.38 6.92
CA GLU A 122 12.28 19.58 6.44
C GLU A 122 13.19 20.43 5.54
N ASN A 123 14.50 20.31 5.73
CA ASN A 123 15.48 21.00 4.89
C ASN A 123 16.01 20.03 3.83
N ILE A 124 15.83 20.37 2.55
CA ILE A 124 16.29 19.59 1.41
C ILE A 124 17.13 20.51 0.50
N GLY A 125 18.46 20.35 0.56
CA GLY A 125 19.38 21.25 -0.12
C GLY A 125 19.21 22.71 0.37
N PRO A 126 19.06 23.69 -0.54
CA PRO A 126 18.90 25.10 -0.15
C PRO A 126 17.46 25.47 0.22
N TYR A 127 16.52 24.51 0.25
CA TYR A 127 15.11 24.77 0.48
C TYR A 127 14.66 24.23 1.83
N THR A 128 13.78 24.97 2.50
CA THR A 128 12.99 24.51 3.63
C THR A 128 11.57 24.27 3.16
N PHE A 129 11.09 23.05 3.35
CA PHE A 129 9.72 22.63 3.06
C PHE A 129 8.93 22.63 4.36
N VAL A 130 7.73 23.19 4.34
CA VAL A 130 6.80 23.21 5.47
C VAL A 130 5.68 22.22 5.18
N TYR A 131 5.48 21.25 6.06
CA TYR A 131 4.44 20.23 5.94
C TYR A 131 3.41 20.39 7.06
N SER A 132 2.17 20.05 6.76
CA SER A 132 1.14 19.88 7.78
C SER A 132 1.41 18.63 8.63
N ASN A 133 1.12 18.67 9.93
CA ASN A 133 1.10 17.47 10.76
C ASN A 133 -0.11 16.57 10.46
N CYS A 134 -1.03 16.99 9.59
CA CYS A 134 -2.12 16.16 9.11
C CYS A 134 -1.61 15.17 8.04
N PRO A 135 -1.58 13.86 8.29
CA PRO A 135 -1.07 12.87 7.33
C PRO A 135 -1.92 12.74 6.06
N LEU A 136 -3.09 13.40 6.00
CA LEU A 136 -3.91 13.47 4.80
C LEU A 136 -3.44 14.54 3.81
N ILE A 137 -2.53 15.41 4.22
CA ILE A 137 -1.91 16.46 3.41
C ILE A 137 -0.46 16.05 3.18
N SER A 138 -0.20 15.43 2.04
CA SER A 138 1.11 14.88 1.68
C SER A 138 2.06 15.90 1.03
N ASP A 139 1.49 16.93 0.40
CA ASP A 139 2.28 17.96 -0.27
C ASP A 139 2.72 19.04 0.72
N PRO A 140 3.88 19.68 0.50
CA PRO A 140 4.29 20.80 1.31
C PRO A 140 3.29 21.96 1.15
N ILE A 141 2.95 22.59 2.26
CA ILE A 141 2.05 23.76 2.31
C ILE A 141 2.78 25.07 2.05
N ASP A 142 4.10 25.08 2.20
CA ASP A 142 4.97 26.20 1.89
C ASP A 142 6.40 25.74 1.59
N VAL A 143 7.14 26.53 0.79
CA VAL A 143 8.54 26.26 0.44
C VAL A 143 9.29 27.58 0.35
N TYR A 144 10.42 27.68 1.05
CA TYR A 144 11.28 28.88 1.00
C TYR A 144 12.77 28.53 0.99
N LEU A 145 13.59 29.44 0.49
CA LEU A 145 15.05 29.32 0.51
C LEU A 145 15.59 29.54 1.93
N VAL A 146 16.49 28.67 2.34
CA VAL A 146 17.28 28.88 3.57
C VAL A 146 18.19 30.10 3.32
N LYS A 147 18.05 31.14 4.15
CA LYS A 147 18.91 32.32 4.10
C LYS A 147 20.26 32.07 4.75
#